data_76ccbfcf784f9950c32b201085e22cc8
#
_entry.id   76ccbfcf784f9950c32b201085e22cc8
#
_cell.length_a   1.000
_cell.length_b   1.000
_cell.length_c   1.000
_cell.angle_alpha   90.00
_cell.angle_beta   90.00
_cell.angle_gamma   90.00
#
_symmetry.space_group_name_H-M   'P 1'
#
loop_
_entity.id
_entity.type
_entity.pdbx_description
1 polymer ?
#
loop_
_entity_poly.entity_id
_entity_poly.type
_entity_poly.pdbx_seq_one_letter_code
_entity_poly.pdbx_strand_id
1 'polypeptide(L)'
;MLGKHFVGLDTRGARFENQLEQRIHSALNNFGSSILTERECRIAQLILRGHSTRSLAERLGVSEDTIKSHRKNVYCKLDIGTQSELFSLFIDSLAEAQGVLSKDPLESYMSKTR
;
A
#
# COMPACT_ATOMS: atom_id res chain seq x y z
N MET A 1 -20.44 -3.51 21.76
CA MET A 1 -21.35 -4.61 21.87
C MET A 1 -22.15 -4.83 20.65
N LEU A 2 -22.74 -3.80 20.13
CA LEU A 2 -23.59 -3.95 18.96
C LEU A 2 -22.84 -4.49 17.76
N GLY A 3 -21.60 -4.05 17.59
CA GLY A 3 -20.82 -4.51 16.47
C GLY A 3 -20.60 -6.01 16.46
N LYS A 4 -20.46 -6.58 17.64
CA LYS A 4 -20.27 -8.02 17.75
C LYS A 4 -21.50 -8.78 17.31
N HIS A 5 -22.65 -8.26 17.64
CA HIS A 5 -23.88 -8.90 17.23
C HIS A 5 -24.04 -8.90 15.73
N PHE A 6 -23.74 -7.76 15.11
CA PHE A 6 -23.85 -7.67 13.67
C PHE A 6 -22.95 -8.67 12.99
N VAL A 7 -21.71 -8.79 13.45
CA VAL A 7 -20.78 -9.72 12.85
C VAL A 7 -21.29 -11.14 13.00
N GLY A 8 -21.83 -11.48 14.17
CA GLY A 8 -22.33 -12.81 14.39
C GLY A 8 -23.56 -13.15 13.57
N LEU A 9 -24.35 -12.14 13.24
CA LEU A 9 -25.60 -12.37 12.55
C LEU A 9 -25.45 -12.44 11.04
N ASP A 10 -24.50 -11.72 10.49
CA ASP A 10 -24.35 -11.63 9.03
C ASP A 10 -23.06 -12.32 8.58
N THR A 11 -23.17 -13.62 8.36
CA THR A 11 -22.03 -14.41 7.91
C THR A 11 -21.57 -13.96 6.52
N ARG A 12 -22.49 -13.58 5.67
CA ARG A 12 -22.16 -13.14 4.33
C ARG A 12 -21.37 -11.84 4.35
N GLY A 13 -21.82 -10.90 5.18
CA GLY A 13 -21.12 -9.63 5.32
C GLY A 13 -19.73 -9.82 5.87
N ALA A 14 -19.58 -10.68 6.87
CA ALA A 14 -18.27 -10.95 7.45
C ALA A 14 -17.33 -11.57 6.43
N ARG A 15 -17.85 -12.49 5.61
CA ARG A 15 -17.04 -13.13 4.59
C ARG A 15 -16.58 -12.13 3.53
N PHE A 16 -17.48 -11.25 3.13
CA PHE A 16 -17.17 -10.22 2.15
C PHE A 16 -16.09 -9.29 2.69
N GLU A 17 -16.22 -8.88 3.93
CA GLU A 17 -15.24 -7.99 4.55
C GLU A 17 -13.86 -8.65 4.63
N ASN A 18 -13.82 -9.94 4.96
CA ASN A 18 -12.56 -10.67 5.01
C ASN A 18 -11.91 -10.74 3.65
N GLN A 19 -12.70 -10.96 2.62
CA GLN A 19 -12.16 -11.00 1.26
C GLN A 19 -11.61 -9.64 0.85
N LEU A 20 -12.33 -8.58 1.18
CA LEU A 20 -11.88 -7.24 0.87
C LEU A 20 -10.59 -6.92 1.59
N GLU A 21 -10.51 -7.26 2.87
CA GLU A 21 -9.29 -7.07 3.64
C GLU A 21 -8.11 -7.80 3.03
N GLN A 22 -8.33 -9.04 2.63
CA GLN A 22 -7.27 -9.83 2.02
C GLN A 22 -6.80 -9.22 0.71
N ARG A 23 -7.73 -8.67 -0.05
CA ARG A 23 -7.39 -8.02 -1.31
C ARG A 23 -6.54 -6.79 -1.07
N ILE A 24 -6.91 -5.98 -0.07
CA ILE A 24 -6.15 -4.79 0.26
C ILE A 24 -4.76 -5.17 0.75
N HIS A 25 -4.65 -6.18 1.59
CA HIS A 25 -3.35 -6.64 2.08
C HIS A 25 -2.47 -7.15 0.94
N SER A 26 -3.04 -7.92 0.03
CA SER A 26 -2.29 -8.41 -1.11
C SER A 26 -1.79 -7.26 -1.98
N ALA A 27 -2.66 -6.29 -2.22
CA ALA A 27 -2.28 -5.14 -3.03
C ALA A 27 -1.17 -4.35 -2.35
N LEU A 28 -1.26 -4.16 -1.03
CA LEU A 28 -0.22 -3.46 -0.28
C LEU A 28 1.11 -4.19 -0.36
N ASN A 29 1.07 -5.51 -0.20
CA ASN A 29 2.30 -6.32 -0.21
C ASN A 29 2.98 -6.33 -1.57
N ASN A 30 2.24 -6.08 -2.62
CA ASN A 30 2.78 -6.10 -3.98
C ASN A 30 2.99 -4.71 -4.57
N PHE A 31 2.49 -3.68 -3.90
CA PHE A 31 2.55 -2.32 -4.43
C PHE A 31 3.99 -1.88 -4.65
N GLY A 32 4.28 -1.43 -5.85
CA GLY A 32 5.58 -0.88 -6.20
C GLY A 32 6.62 -1.90 -6.60
N SER A 33 6.32 -3.19 -6.51
CA SER A 33 7.33 -4.23 -6.72
C SER A 33 7.90 -4.21 -8.14
N SER A 34 7.19 -3.67 -9.11
CA SER A 34 7.66 -3.63 -10.49
C SER A 34 8.53 -2.42 -10.81
N ILE A 35 8.55 -1.41 -9.94
CA ILE A 35 9.23 -0.15 -10.20
C ILE A 35 10.29 0.17 -9.16
N LEU A 36 10.03 -0.16 -7.91
CA LEU A 36 10.86 0.23 -6.77
C LEU A 36 11.83 -0.89 -6.40
N THR A 37 12.95 -0.51 -5.79
CA THR A 37 13.82 -1.51 -5.20
C THR A 37 13.09 -2.16 -4.02
N GLU A 38 13.65 -3.28 -3.55
CA GLU A 38 13.03 -3.99 -2.43
C GLU A 38 12.88 -3.10 -1.21
N ARG A 39 13.94 -2.33 -0.88
CA ARG A 39 13.89 -1.44 0.28
C ARG A 39 12.90 -0.31 0.07
N GLU A 40 12.90 0.28 -1.11
CA GLU A 40 11.96 1.34 -1.44
C GLU A 40 10.52 0.84 -1.39
N CYS A 41 10.31 -0.35 -1.89
CA CYS A 41 8.99 -0.96 -1.90
C CYS A 41 8.47 -1.14 -0.47
N ARG A 42 9.34 -1.65 0.40
CA ARG A 42 8.98 -1.85 1.80
C ARG A 42 8.63 -0.53 2.49
N ILE A 43 9.43 0.50 2.21
CA ILE A 43 9.18 1.81 2.80
C ILE A 43 7.83 2.36 2.32
N ALA A 44 7.56 2.28 1.03
CA ALA A 44 6.30 2.76 0.49
C ALA A 44 5.12 2.02 1.12
N GLN A 45 5.23 0.72 1.25
CA GLN A 45 4.16 -0.08 1.84
C GLN A 45 3.93 0.27 3.30
N LEU A 46 4.99 0.53 4.04
CA LEU A 46 4.86 0.90 5.45
C LEU A 46 4.28 2.30 5.60
N ILE A 47 4.63 3.22 4.70
CA ILE A 47 4.02 4.56 4.71
C ILE A 47 2.51 4.42 4.48
N LEU A 48 2.13 3.59 3.52
CA LEU A 48 0.71 3.39 3.24
C LEU A 48 -0.04 2.76 4.41
N ARG A 49 0.68 2.03 5.27
CA ARG A 49 0.09 1.45 6.47
C ARG A 49 0.07 2.44 7.64
N GLY A 50 0.56 3.66 7.44
CA GLY A 50 0.46 4.70 8.43
C GLY A 50 1.69 4.90 9.31
N HIS A 51 2.81 4.30 8.98
CA HIS A 51 4.02 4.46 9.78
C HIS A 51 4.69 5.79 9.52
N SER A 52 5.15 6.43 10.61
CA SER A 52 5.89 7.68 10.52
C SER A 52 7.33 7.42 10.12
N THR A 53 8.03 8.51 9.76
CA THR A 53 9.46 8.41 9.46
C THR A 53 10.23 7.78 10.61
N ARG A 54 9.89 8.17 11.83
CA ARG A 54 10.55 7.63 13.01
C ARG A 54 10.27 6.14 13.17
N SER A 55 9.02 5.74 12.97
CA SER A 55 8.65 4.34 13.08
C SER A 55 9.38 3.51 12.03
N LEU A 56 9.48 4.04 10.82
CA LEU A 56 10.20 3.37 9.74
C LEU A 56 11.67 3.19 10.10
N ALA A 57 12.29 4.25 10.63
CA ALA A 57 13.70 4.19 11.01
C ALA A 57 13.93 3.12 12.06
N GLU A 58 13.06 3.05 13.04
CA GLU A 58 13.17 2.05 14.10
C GLU A 58 12.98 0.63 13.56
N ARG A 59 11.98 0.45 12.71
CA ARG A 59 11.69 -0.87 12.15
C ARG A 59 12.80 -1.39 11.26
N LEU A 60 13.41 -0.51 10.49
CA LEU A 60 14.43 -0.91 9.53
C LEU A 60 15.84 -0.79 10.05
N GLY A 61 16.00 -0.26 11.27
CA GLY A 61 17.32 -0.14 11.88
C GLY A 61 18.22 0.86 11.20
N VAL A 62 17.65 1.95 10.69
CA VAL A 62 18.42 3.00 10.02
C VAL A 62 18.01 4.35 10.59
N SER A 63 18.72 5.40 10.18
CA SER A 63 18.42 6.76 10.65
C SER A 63 17.21 7.31 9.92
N GLU A 64 16.60 8.33 10.52
CA GLU A 64 15.49 9.02 9.88
C GLU A 64 15.92 9.69 8.58
N ASP A 65 17.15 10.19 8.55
CA ASP A 65 17.67 10.79 7.32
C ASP A 65 17.75 9.77 6.19
N THR A 66 18.12 8.55 6.51
CA THR A 66 18.14 7.48 5.52
C THR A 66 16.73 7.20 5.00
N ILE A 67 15.75 7.19 5.89
CA ILE A 67 14.36 7.01 5.48
C ILE A 67 13.92 8.14 4.56
N LYS A 68 14.28 9.39 4.91
CA LYS A 68 13.90 10.52 4.06
C LYS A 68 14.52 10.42 2.68
N SER A 69 15.75 9.94 2.59
CA SER A 69 16.40 9.73 1.30
C SER A 69 15.67 8.67 0.48
N HIS A 70 15.35 7.56 1.11
CA HIS A 70 14.61 6.51 0.42
C HIS A 70 13.23 6.99 -0.03
N ARG A 71 12.55 7.73 0.84
CA ARG A 71 11.23 8.27 0.50
C ARG A 71 11.30 9.20 -0.70
N LYS A 72 12.34 10.04 -0.73
CA LYS A 72 12.54 10.95 -1.86
C LYS A 72 12.71 10.16 -3.15
N ASN A 73 13.49 9.08 -3.10
CA ASN A 73 13.67 8.23 -4.28
C ASN A 73 12.37 7.58 -4.72
N VAL A 74 11.58 7.11 -3.77
CA VAL A 74 10.27 6.54 -4.07
C VAL A 74 9.40 7.57 -4.78
N TYR A 75 9.33 8.77 -4.21
CA TYR A 75 8.49 9.82 -4.78
C TYR A 75 8.96 10.19 -6.19
N CYS A 76 10.27 10.27 -6.39
CA CYS A 76 10.80 10.55 -7.72
C CYS A 76 10.44 9.48 -8.73
N LYS A 77 10.59 8.22 -8.35
CA LYS A 77 10.31 7.12 -9.27
C LYS A 77 8.83 7.02 -9.61
N LEU A 78 7.97 7.40 -8.68
CA LEU A 78 6.53 7.36 -8.90
C LEU A 78 5.98 8.69 -9.43
N ASP A 79 6.86 9.68 -9.58
CA ASP A 79 6.48 11.00 -10.08
C ASP A 79 5.40 11.65 -9.21
N ILE A 80 5.62 11.61 -7.91
CA ILE A 80 4.73 12.26 -6.93
C ILE A 80 5.56 13.13 -6.00
N GLY A 81 4.90 14.01 -5.26
CA GLY A 81 5.60 14.95 -4.39
C GLY A 81 5.20 14.90 -2.94
N THR A 82 4.11 14.22 -2.61
CA THR A 82 3.60 14.21 -1.25
C THR A 82 3.09 12.83 -0.87
N GLN A 83 2.93 12.65 0.45
CA GLN A 83 2.38 11.41 0.97
C GLN A 83 0.92 11.23 0.53
N SER A 84 0.18 12.32 0.45
CA SER A 84 -1.20 12.25 -0.03
C SER A 84 -1.26 11.71 -1.45
N GLU A 85 -0.33 12.14 -2.28
CA GLU A 85 -0.28 11.63 -3.65
C GLU A 85 0.05 10.14 -3.69
N LEU A 86 0.88 9.69 -2.76
CA LEU A 86 1.19 8.26 -2.67
C LEU A 86 -0.08 7.46 -2.35
N PHE A 87 -0.88 7.94 -1.40
CA PHE A 87 -2.14 7.29 -1.07
C PHE A 87 -3.09 7.28 -2.25
N SER A 88 -3.21 8.42 -2.93
CA SER A 88 -4.08 8.52 -4.10
C SER A 88 -3.64 7.54 -5.18
N LEU A 89 -2.35 7.47 -5.41
CA LEU A 89 -1.80 6.56 -6.41
C LEU A 89 -2.11 5.11 -6.06
N PHE A 90 -1.99 4.74 -4.80
CA PHE A 90 -2.31 3.39 -4.36
C PHE A 90 -3.79 3.08 -4.58
N ILE A 91 -4.66 3.99 -4.18
CA ILE A 91 -6.10 3.78 -4.33
C ILE A 91 -6.47 3.65 -5.81
N ASP A 92 -5.93 4.54 -6.64
CA ASP A 92 -6.21 4.49 -8.07
C ASP A 92 -5.71 3.18 -8.70
N SER A 93 -4.53 2.75 -8.31
CA SER A 93 -3.95 1.51 -8.85
C SER A 93 -4.73 0.30 -8.38
N LEU A 94 -5.25 0.35 -7.15
CA LEU A 94 -6.05 -0.73 -6.61
C LEU A 94 -7.34 -0.90 -7.42
N ALA A 95 -7.97 0.20 -7.78
CA ALA A 95 -9.19 0.17 -8.56
C ALA A 95 -8.95 -0.42 -9.95
N GLU A 96 -7.81 -0.11 -10.55
CA GLU A 96 -7.48 -0.61 -11.89
C GLU A 96 -7.09 -2.08 -11.88
N ALA A 97 -6.57 -2.57 -10.76
CA ALA A 97 -6.03 -3.93 -10.68
C ALA A 97 -7.07 -4.95 -10.22
N GLN A 98 -8.33 -4.72 -10.53
CA GLN A 98 -9.41 -5.60 -10.09
C GLN A 98 -9.14 -7.06 -10.47
N GLY A 99 -9.20 -7.94 -9.47
CA GLY A 99 -9.08 -9.35 -9.70
C GLY A 99 -7.68 -9.87 -9.96
N VAL A 100 -6.68 -8.99 -10.05
CA VAL A 100 -5.31 -9.39 -10.32
C VAL A 100 -4.47 -9.11 -9.08
N LEU A 101 -4.66 -9.95 -8.06
CA LEU A 101 -4.10 -9.69 -6.74
C LEU A 101 -2.65 -10.11 -6.58
N SER A 102 -2.17 -10.97 -7.45
CA SER A 102 -0.79 -11.46 -7.36
C SER A 102 0.20 -10.54 -8.06
N LYS A 103 -0.29 -9.53 -8.75
CA LYS A 103 0.56 -8.58 -9.46
C LYS A 103 0.60 -7.26 -8.74
N ASP A 104 1.62 -6.48 -9.08
CA ASP A 104 1.73 -5.12 -8.56
C ASP A 104 0.59 -4.27 -9.12
N PRO A 105 -0.30 -3.74 -8.27
CA PRO A 105 -1.40 -2.91 -8.77
C PRO A 105 -0.91 -1.66 -9.47
N LEU A 106 0.26 -1.15 -9.08
CA LEU A 106 0.83 0.03 -9.70
C LEU A 106 1.21 -0.24 -11.15
N GLU A 107 1.70 -1.44 -11.43
CA GLU A 107 2.08 -1.81 -12.80
C GLU A 107 0.90 -1.71 -13.75
N SER A 108 -0.26 -2.25 -13.34
CA SER A 108 -1.46 -2.19 -14.17
C SER A 108 -1.90 -0.76 -14.40
N TYR A 109 -1.86 0.05 -13.35
CA TYR A 109 -2.28 1.44 -13.45
C TYR A 109 -1.35 2.22 -14.37
N MET A 110 -0.05 2.06 -14.20
CA MET A 110 0.92 2.78 -15.01
C MET A 110 0.87 2.37 -16.48
N SER A 111 0.62 1.11 -16.74
CA SER A 111 0.47 0.63 -18.11
C SER A 111 -0.70 1.28 -18.81
N LYS A 112 -1.79 1.46 -18.08
CA LYS A 112 -3.01 2.03 -18.67
C LYS A 112 -2.89 3.52 -18.92
N THR A 113 -2.20 4.23 -18.04
CA THR A 113 -2.11 5.68 -18.17
C THR A 113 -1.05 6.11 -19.15
N ARG A 114 -0.18 5.21 -19.54
CA ARG A 114 0.83 5.51 -20.53
C ARG A 114 0.43 4.99 -21.87
#